data_02a7c2362fed05e55c2e1703cbed1960
#
_entry.id   02a7c2362fed05e55c2e1703cbed1960
#
_cell.length_a   1.000
_cell.length_b   1.000
_cell.length_c   1.000
_cell.angle_alpha   90.00
_cell.angle_beta   90.00
_cell.angle_gamma   90.00
#
_symmetry.space_group_name_H-M   'P 1'
#
loop_
_entity.id
_entity.type
_entity.pdbx_description
1 polymer ?
#
loop_
_entity_poly.entity_id
_entity_poly.type
_entity_poly.pdbx_seq_one_letter_code
_entity_poly.pdbx_strand_id
1 'polypeptide(L)'
;YPFSQRIFKEELKNYFHDYKERFNMEDGSRVRSYYIGFRTEKFEEEMVAEKPEEKPSLLQFNTAKSIFDQVCSDCPSQYATDKETPSMKWNKVKTKLSDLDTSKIHYVKVPENHIVIDFDIPNKEGNKSFERNVEEASKWPATYAELSKSGKGVHLHYIYTGDVKKLSRIYDDHIEVKVFTGKSSLRRKLTKC
;
A
#
# COMPACT_ATOMS: atom_id res chain seq x y z
N TYR A 1 -18.25 -1.39 -28.39
CA TYR A 1 -18.79 -2.10 -29.56
C TYR A 1 -19.89 -3.03 -29.06
N PRO A 2 -21.13 -2.93 -29.54
CA PRO A 2 -22.16 -3.89 -29.16
C PRO A 2 -21.84 -5.23 -29.81
N PHE A 3 -21.48 -6.22 -29.01
CA PHE A 3 -21.39 -7.60 -29.45
C PHE A 3 -22.76 -8.02 -29.97
N SER A 4 -22.84 -8.45 -31.24
CA SER A 4 -24.08 -9.02 -31.74
C SER A 4 -24.32 -10.35 -31.01
N GLN A 5 -25.59 -10.67 -30.75
CA GLN A 5 -25.97 -11.93 -30.10
C GLN A 5 -25.39 -13.17 -30.83
N ARG A 6 -25.19 -13.07 -32.14
CA ARG A 6 -24.58 -14.11 -32.98
C ARG A 6 -23.10 -14.30 -32.63
N ILE A 7 -22.34 -13.22 -32.58
CA ILE A 7 -20.89 -13.27 -32.23
C ILE A 7 -20.72 -13.81 -30.82
N PHE A 8 -21.52 -13.32 -29.87
CA PHE A 8 -21.48 -13.82 -28.49
C PHE A 8 -21.70 -15.34 -28.41
N LYS A 9 -22.68 -15.89 -29.12
CA LYS A 9 -22.95 -17.34 -29.14
C LYS A 9 -21.81 -18.16 -29.76
N GLU A 10 -21.16 -17.63 -30.78
CA GLU A 10 -20.02 -18.32 -31.42
C GLU A 10 -18.81 -18.30 -30.47
N GLU A 11 -18.50 -17.16 -29.86
CA GLU A 11 -17.41 -17.05 -28.89
C GLU A 11 -17.66 -17.95 -27.66
N LEU A 12 -18.90 -18.03 -27.19
CA LEU A 12 -19.26 -18.86 -26.03
C LEU A 12 -18.91 -20.33 -26.24
N LYS A 13 -19.00 -20.87 -27.48
CA LYS A 13 -18.64 -22.25 -27.80
C LYS A 13 -17.18 -22.57 -27.45
N ASN A 14 -16.29 -21.58 -27.51
CA ASN A 14 -14.88 -21.76 -27.22
C ASN A 14 -14.59 -22.10 -25.75
N TYR A 15 -15.52 -21.81 -24.85
CA TYR A 15 -15.41 -22.03 -23.40
C TYR A 15 -16.04 -23.33 -22.90
N PHE A 16 -16.54 -24.15 -23.84
CA PHE A 16 -17.18 -25.45 -23.51
C PHE A 16 -16.56 -26.58 -24.34
N HIS A 17 -16.58 -27.78 -23.78
CA HIS A 17 -16.03 -28.98 -24.47
C HIS A 17 -16.87 -29.39 -25.67
N ASP A 18 -18.20 -29.23 -25.56
CA ASP A 18 -19.11 -29.55 -26.64
C ASP A 18 -20.30 -28.58 -26.71
N TYR A 19 -20.91 -28.49 -27.89
CA TYR A 19 -22.07 -27.65 -28.15
C TYR A 19 -23.07 -28.38 -29.02
N LYS A 20 -24.34 -28.41 -28.61
CA LYS A 20 -25.44 -28.95 -29.41
C LYS A 20 -26.49 -27.88 -29.65
N GLU A 21 -26.79 -27.65 -30.92
CA GLU A 21 -27.81 -26.69 -31.30
C GLU A 21 -29.18 -27.07 -30.74
N ARG A 22 -29.46 -28.40 -30.69
CA ARG A 22 -30.67 -28.98 -30.10
C ARG A 22 -30.29 -30.22 -29.29
N PHE A 23 -30.83 -30.30 -28.09
CA PHE A 23 -30.61 -31.44 -27.19
C PHE A 23 -31.91 -31.87 -26.53
N ASN A 24 -32.16 -33.16 -26.50
CA ASN A 24 -33.31 -33.76 -25.79
C ASN A 24 -32.85 -34.12 -24.37
N MET A 25 -33.51 -33.56 -23.38
CA MET A 25 -33.28 -33.90 -21.97
C MET A 25 -33.92 -35.25 -21.63
N GLU A 26 -33.50 -35.85 -20.52
CA GLU A 26 -34.01 -37.13 -20.04
C GLU A 26 -35.51 -37.08 -19.69
N ASP A 27 -36.01 -35.89 -19.33
CA ASP A 27 -37.44 -35.66 -19.05
C ASP A 27 -38.29 -35.50 -20.33
N GLY A 28 -37.70 -35.69 -21.51
CA GLY A 28 -38.34 -35.55 -22.80
C GLY A 28 -38.43 -34.10 -23.31
N SER A 29 -38.03 -33.14 -22.56
CA SER A 29 -37.97 -31.74 -23.01
C SER A 29 -36.87 -31.52 -24.05
N ARG A 30 -37.06 -30.51 -24.91
CA ARG A 30 -36.10 -30.17 -25.96
C ARG A 30 -35.55 -28.74 -25.71
N VAL A 31 -34.24 -28.66 -25.54
CA VAL A 31 -33.55 -27.37 -25.36
C VAL A 31 -32.73 -26.98 -26.59
N ARG A 32 -32.55 -25.68 -26.83
CA ARG A 32 -31.70 -25.15 -27.89
C ARG A 32 -30.44 -24.50 -27.28
N SER A 33 -29.32 -24.54 -28.04
CA SER A 33 -28.04 -23.98 -27.64
C SER A 33 -27.54 -24.57 -26.30
N TYR A 34 -27.40 -25.89 -26.28
CA TYR A 34 -26.94 -26.63 -25.10
C TYR A 34 -25.41 -26.72 -25.10
N TYR A 35 -24.78 -26.27 -24.02
CA TYR A 35 -23.34 -26.28 -23.83
C TYR A 35 -22.96 -27.34 -22.79
N ILE A 36 -21.91 -28.12 -23.07
CA ILE A 36 -21.51 -29.27 -22.25
C ILE A 36 -20.06 -29.08 -21.80
N GLY A 37 -19.81 -29.22 -20.50
CA GLY A 37 -18.47 -29.21 -19.91
C GLY A 37 -17.75 -27.87 -20.09
N PHE A 38 -17.59 -27.16 -19.01
CA PHE A 38 -16.88 -25.88 -19.02
C PHE A 38 -15.36 -26.12 -19.05
N ARG A 39 -14.65 -25.40 -19.91
CA ARG A 39 -13.18 -25.51 -20.06
C ARG A 39 -12.50 -24.60 -19.06
N THR A 40 -12.19 -25.11 -17.88
CA THR A 40 -11.48 -24.35 -16.84
C THR A 40 -10.04 -24.04 -17.22
N GLU A 41 -9.40 -24.93 -18.01
CA GLU A 41 -8.05 -24.77 -18.50
C GLU A 41 -7.81 -23.47 -19.29
N LYS A 42 -8.83 -22.98 -20.01
CA LYS A 42 -8.73 -21.69 -20.71
C LYS A 42 -8.61 -20.49 -19.77
N PHE A 43 -9.15 -20.59 -18.57
CA PHE A 43 -9.02 -19.54 -17.55
C PHE A 43 -7.74 -19.70 -16.75
N GLU A 44 -7.22 -20.92 -16.65
CA GLU A 44 -5.90 -21.17 -16.06
C GLU A 44 -4.79 -20.63 -16.97
N GLU A 45 -4.90 -20.77 -18.30
CA GLU A 45 -3.98 -20.18 -19.26
C GLU A 45 -4.08 -18.65 -19.29
N GLU A 46 -5.28 -18.07 -19.19
CA GLU A 46 -5.47 -16.61 -19.08
C GLU A 46 -5.03 -16.06 -17.71
N MET A 47 -5.11 -16.87 -16.65
CA MET A 47 -4.56 -16.50 -15.34
C MET A 47 -3.04 -16.65 -15.26
N VAL A 48 -2.41 -17.41 -16.15
CA VAL A 48 -0.95 -17.49 -16.32
C VAL A 48 -0.46 -16.45 -17.34
N ALA A 49 -1.33 -16.03 -18.28
CA ALA A 49 -1.04 -14.92 -19.17
C ALA A 49 -1.25 -13.60 -18.41
N GLU A 50 -0.14 -13.00 -18.02
CA GLU A 50 -0.03 -11.67 -17.42
C GLU A 50 -0.51 -11.57 -15.96
N LYS A 51 0.24 -12.16 -15.00
CA LYS A 51 0.67 -11.28 -13.92
C LYS A 51 1.29 -10.08 -14.62
N PRO A 52 0.73 -8.86 -14.45
CA PRO A 52 1.43 -7.68 -14.91
C PRO A 52 2.83 -7.82 -14.35
N GLU A 53 3.87 -7.76 -15.20
CA GLU A 53 5.24 -7.65 -14.72
C GLU A 53 5.19 -6.55 -13.68
N GLU A 54 5.28 -6.93 -12.40
CA GLU A 54 5.44 -5.97 -11.33
C GLU A 54 6.71 -5.24 -11.70
N LYS A 55 6.55 -4.06 -12.30
CA LYS A 55 7.68 -3.16 -12.52
C LYS A 55 8.36 -3.10 -11.18
N PRO A 56 9.63 -3.54 -11.07
CA PRO A 56 10.27 -3.63 -9.77
C PRO A 56 10.10 -2.28 -9.10
N SER A 57 9.36 -2.25 -8.00
CA SER A 57 9.21 -1.03 -7.22
C SER A 57 10.61 -0.58 -6.83
N LEU A 58 10.95 0.68 -7.09
CA LEU A 58 12.19 1.27 -6.62
C LEU A 58 12.24 1.28 -5.08
N LEU A 59 11.08 1.17 -4.43
CA LEU A 59 10.96 1.09 -2.99
C LEU A 59 10.90 -0.37 -2.54
N GLN A 60 11.82 -0.74 -1.66
CA GLN A 60 11.85 -2.05 -1.01
C GLN A 60 11.54 -1.89 0.46
N PHE A 61 10.47 -2.55 0.91
CA PHE A 61 10.08 -2.60 2.32
C PHE A 61 10.51 -3.94 2.89
N ASN A 62 11.24 -3.92 4.00
CA ASN A 62 11.59 -5.12 4.72
C ASN A 62 11.34 -4.96 6.22
N THR A 63 11.25 -6.08 6.93
CA THR A 63 10.95 -6.14 8.36
C THR A 63 12.17 -6.15 9.25
N ALA A 64 13.38 -6.11 8.68
CA ALA A 64 14.62 -6.03 9.44
C ALA A 64 14.74 -4.67 10.15
N LYS A 65 15.60 -4.58 11.16
CA LYS A 65 15.95 -3.29 11.78
C LYS A 65 16.34 -2.31 10.69
N SER A 66 15.55 -1.25 10.57
CA SER A 66 15.73 -0.25 9.53
C SER A 66 16.95 0.64 9.81
N ILE A 67 17.45 1.27 8.76
CA ILE A 67 18.49 2.31 8.90
C ILE A 67 18.00 3.44 9.84
N PHE A 68 16.69 3.73 9.86
CA PHE A 68 16.11 4.69 10.79
C PHE A 68 16.30 4.26 12.24
N ASP A 69 16.06 3.00 12.59
CA ASP A 69 16.23 2.48 13.95
C ASP A 69 17.70 2.57 14.41
N GLN A 70 18.64 2.49 13.47
CA GLN A 70 20.08 2.66 13.77
C GLN A 70 20.44 4.14 13.94
N VAL A 71 20.07 5.01 12.99
CA VAL A 71 20.41 6.43 13.00
C VAL A 71 19.72 7.17 14.14
N CYS A 72 18.47 6.83 14.46
CA CYS A 72 17.66 7.43 15.51
C CYS A 72 17.69 6.62 16.83
N SER A 73 18.60 5.67 16.98
CA SER A 73 18.70 4.78 18.15
C SER A 73 18.68 5.50 19.48
N ASP A 74 19.37 6.63 19.57
CA ASP A 74 19.48 7.49 20.76
C ASP A 74 18.36 8.55 20.88
N CYS A 75 17.45 8.64 19.89
CA CYS A 75 16.37 9.62 19.95
C CYS A 75 15.39 9.30 21.09
N PRO A 76 14.96 10.29 21.88
CA PRO A 76 13.93 10.09 22.89
C PRO A 76 12.68 9.48 22.29
N SER A 77 12.22 8.38 22.86
CA SER A 77 11.11 7.61 22.31
C SER A 77 10.23 7.04 23.42
N GLN A 78 8.95 6.85 23.13
CA GLN A 78 7.99 6.33 24.08
C GLN A 78 6.87 5.58 23.37
N TYR A 79 6.26 4.59 24.03
CA TYR A 79 5.08 3.93 23.49
C TYR A 79 3.87 4.86 23.44
N ALA A 80 2.95 4.54 22.56
CA ALA A 80 1.62 5.14 22.56
C ALA A 80 0.77 4.60 23.72
N THR A 81 -0.18 5.40 24.17
CA THR A 81 -1.30 4.96 25.03
C THR A 81 -2.33 4.19 24.18
N ASP A 82 -3.35 3.60 24.81
CA ASP A 82 -4.49 2.97 24.14
C ASP A 82 -5.25 3.93 23.22
N LYS A 83 -5.18 5.24 23.51
CA LYS A 83 -5.73 6.31 22.66
C LYS A 83 -4.79 6.75 21.54
N GLU A 84 -3.70 6.02 21.32
CA GLU A 84 -2.67 6.33 20.34
C GLU A 84 -2.06 7.74 20.48
N THR A 85 -1.87 8.20 21.70
CA THR A 85 -1.19 9.44 22.03
C THR A 85 0.12 9.14 22.79
N PRO A 86 1.11 10.06 22.81
CA PRO A 86 2.30 9.89 23.63
C PRO A 86 1.96 9.63 25.10
N SER A 87 2.60 8.66 25.73
CA SER A 87 2.28 8.23 27.10
C SER A 87 2.65 9.26 28.15
N MET A 88 3.64 10.10 27.89
CA MET A 88 4.09 11.14 28.82
C MET A 88 4.62 12.38 28.12
N LYS A 89 4.83 13.44 28.90
CA LYS A 89 5.43 14.70 28.40
C LYS A 89 6.89 14.47 28.01
N TRP A 90 7.35 15.02 26.88
CA TRP A 90 8.68 14.80 26.33
C TRP A 90 9.84 15.11 27.29
N ASN A 91 9.69 16.10 28.14
CA ASN A 91 10.70 16.44 29.15
C ASN A 91 10.86 15.39 30.28
N LYS A 92 9.96 14.39 30.34
CA LYS A 92 10.02 13.27 31.28
C LYS A 92 10.44 11.96 30.64
N VAL A 93 10.53 11.92 29.30
CA VAL A 93 10.95 10.71 28.56
C VAL A 93 12.43 10.47 28.77
N LYS A 94 12.78 9.30 29.26
CA LYS A 94 14.17 8.85 29.46
C LYS A 94 14.54 7.69 28.55
N THR A 95 13.55 7.04 27.95
CA THR A 95 13.73 5.91 27.04
C THR A 95 14.14 6.40 25.66
N LYS A 96 14.97 5.60 24.99
CA LYS A 96 15.45 5.83 23.62
C LYS A 96 14.74 4.90 22.65
N LEU A 97 14.88 5.13 21.36
CA LEU A 97 14.30 4.25 20.34
C LEU A 97 14.88 2.83 20.45
N SER A 98 16.15 2.70 20.76
CA SER A 98 16.81 1.39 20.99
C SER A 98 16.20 0.56 22.12
N ASP A 99 15.52 1.20 23.07
CA ASP A 99 14.91 0.53 24.23
C ASP A 99 13.51 -0.02 23.92
N LEU A 100 12.93 0.32 22.75
CA LEU A 100 11.56 0.01 22.41
C LEU A 100 11.44 -1.18 21.45
N ASP A 101 10.35 -1.91 21.60
CA ASP A 101 9.84 -2.81 20.56
C ASP A 101 9.10 -2.00 19.48
N THR A 102 9.78 -1.77 18.36
CA THR A 102 9.28 -0.91 17.27
C THR A 102 8.13 -1.54 16.47
N SER A 103 7.79 -2.79 16.74
CA SER A 103 6.55 -3.41 16.21
C SER A 103 5.27 -2.88 16.86
N LYS A 104 5.40 -2.23 18.02
CA LYS A 104 4.30 -1.56 18.71
C LYS A 104 4.23 -0.09 18.30
N ILE A 105 3.04 0.53 18.42
CA ILE A 105 2.90 1.95 18.14
C ILE A 105 3.73 2.76 19.14
N HIS A 106 4.62 3.59 18.62
CA HIS A 106 5.53 4.41 19.40
C HIS A 106 5.70 5.80 18.77
N TYR A 107 6.25 6.68 19.56
CA TYR A 107 6.60 8.05 19.16
C TYR A 107 8.09 8.27 19.32
N VAL A 108 8.68 8.90 18.32
CA VAL A 108 10.10 9.26 18.29
C VAL A 108 10.25 10.77 18.20
N LYS A 109 11.06 11.33 19.08
CA LYS A 109 11.47 12.73 19.02
C LYS A 109 12.66 12.88 18.09
N VAL A 110 12.40 12.91 16.80
CA VAL A 110 13.42 13.06 15.76
C VAL A 110 14.03 14.49 15.80
N PRO A 111 15.24 14.69 15.26
CA PRO A 111 15.83 16.02 15.07
C PRO A 111 14.90 16.95 14.29
N GLU A 112 14.96 18.26 14.56
CA GLU A 112 14.04 19.22 13.93
C GLU A 112 14.20 19.32 12.40
N ASN A 113 15.40 19.04 11.89
CA ASN A 113 15.67 18.98 10.45
C ASN A 113 15.27 17.66 9.79
N HIS A 114 14.78 16.69 10.54
CA HIS A 114 14.20 15.48 10.00
C HIS A 114 12.78 15.77 9.51
N ILE A 115 12.51 15.52 8.25
CA ILE A 115 11.19 15.69 7.64
C ILE A 115 10.70 14.37 7.09
N VAL A 116 9.38 14.25 6.98
CA VAL A 116 8.73 13.10 6.35
C VAL A 116 7.79 13.60 5.26
N ILE A 117 7.93 13.05 4.08
CA ILE A 117 6.96 13.24 3.01
C ILE A 117 5.97 12.09 3.12
N ASP A 118 4.72 12.42 3.40
CA ASP A 118 3.64 11.48 3.64
C ASP A 118 2.71 11.41 2.43
N PHE A 119 2.61 10.25 1.83
CA PHE A 119 1.78 9.97 0.66
C PHE A 119 0.51 9.24 1.10
N ASP A 120 -0.63 9.89 0.90
CA ASP A 120 -1.97 9.37 1.25
C ASP A 120 -2.92 9.41 0.04
N ILE A 121 -2.44 9.04 -1.14
CA ILE A 121 -3.14 9.13 -2.43
C ILE A 121 -4.25 8.07 -2.49
N PRO A 122 -5.52 8.48 -2.75
CA PRO A 122 -6.62 7.54 -2.89
C PRO A 122 -6.66 6.90 -4.28
N ASN A 123 -7.31 5.75 -4.38
CA ASN A 123 -7.73 5.17 -5.64
C ASN A 123 -8.96 5.93 -6.22
N LYS A 124 -9.48 5.46 -7.34
CA LYS A 124 -10.66 6.07 -8.01
C LYS A 124 -11.93 6.05 -7.15
N GLU A 125 -11.98 5.18 -6.16
CA GLU A 125 -13.11 5.01 -5.24
C GLU A 125 -12.95 5.84 -3.95
N GLY A 126 -11.87 6.60 -3.82
CA GLY A 126 -11.57 7.42 -2.64
C GLY A 126 -10.88 6.66 -1.49
N ASN A 127 -10.55 5.39 -1.66
CA ASN A 127 -9.82 4.61 -0.67
C ASN A 127 -8.31 4.78 -0.84
N LYS A 128 -7.55 4.79 0.27
CA LYS A 128 -6.07 4.82 0.21
C LYS A 128 -5.54 3.65 -0.60
N SER A 129 -4.68 3.94 -1.58
CA SER A 129 -4.09 2.95 -2.48
C SER A 129 -2.60 2.80 -2.22
N PHE A 130 -2.18 1.60 -1.83
CA PHE A 130 -0.76 1.27 -1.67
C PHE A 130 0.00 1.47 -2.99
N GLU A 131 -0.52 0.95 -4.08
CA GLU A 131 0.13 0.96 -5.40
C GLU A 131 0.40 2.39 -5.89
N ARG A 132 -0.60 3.27 -5.79
CA ARG A 132 -0.46 4.68 -6.19
C ARG A 132 0.52 5.44 -5.29
N ASN A 133 0.53 5.15 -3.99
CA ASN A 133 1.45 5.76 -3.07
C ASN A 133 2.90 5.33 -3.35
N VAL A 134 3.13 4.05 -3.64
CA VAL A 134 4.45 3.53 -4.02
C VAL A 134 4.90 4.10 -5.36
N GLU A 135 4.01 4.15 -6.36
CA GLU A 135 4.31 4.73 -7.68
C GLU A 135 4.75 6.19 -7.55
N GLU A 136 4.00 7.00 -6.81
CA GLU A 136 4.32 8.42 -6.65
C GLU A 136 5.59 8.62 -5.81
N ALA A 137 5.74 7.92 -4.70
CA ALA A 137 6.92 7.99 -3.85
C ALA A 137 8.19 7.55 -4.60
N SER A 138 8.09 6.61 -5.54
CA SER A 138 9.22 6.15 -6.35
C SER A 138 9.78 7.20 -7.32
N LYS A 139 9.07 8.30 -7.56
CA LYS A 139 9.53 9.43 -8.38
C LYS A 139 10.44 10.39 -7.60
N TRP A 140 10.49 10.24 -6.28
CA TRP A 140 11.28 11.11 -5.40
C TRP A 140 12.71 10.60 -5.24
N PRO A 141 13.65 11.43 -4.81
CA PRO A 141 15.03 11.01 -4.55
C PRO A 141 15.09 9.81 -3.58
N ALA A 142 15.98 8.87 -3.86
CA ALA A 142 16.13 7.66 -3.05
C ALA A 142 16.48 8.01 -1.59
N THR A 143 15.73 7.44 -0.65
CA THR A 143 15.90 7.64 0.78
C THR A 143 15.30 6.46 1.57
N TYR A 144 15.38 6.53 2.90
CA TYR A 144 14.66 5.61 3.76
C TYR A 144 13.14 5.79 3.60
N ALA A 145 12.45 4.70 3.38
CA ALA A 145 11.00 4.65 3.23
C ALA A 145 10.38 3.67 4.23
N GLU A 146 9.20 3.97 4.72
CA GLU A 146 8.39 3.06 5.52
C GLU A 146 6.91 3.19 5.19
N LEU A 147 6.13 2.17 5.51
CA LEU A 147 4.70 2.23 5.37
C LEU A 147 4.06 3.00 6.51
N SER A 148 2.98 3.67 6.22
CA SER A 148 2.11 4.25 7.25
C SER A 148 1.50 3.15 8.12
N LYS A 149 0.93 3.52 9.27
CA LYS A 149 0.24 2.59 10.19
C LYS A 149 -0.79 1.69 9.49
N SER A 150 -1.47 2.20 8.48
CA SER A 150 -2.49 1.44 7.73
C SER A 150 -1.90 0.43 6.74
N GLY A 151 -0.59 0.49 6.48
CA GLY A 151 0.07 -0.29 5.45
C GLY A 151 -0.22 0.17 4.01
N LYS A 152 -0.93 1.28 3.83
CA LYS A 152 -1.34 1.78 2.50
C LYS A 152 -0.68 3.10 2.11
N GLY A 153 -0.34 3.96 3.06
CA GLY A 153 0.43 5.19 2.82
C GLY A 153 1.93 4.91 2.85
N VAL A 154 2.71 5.77 2.24
CA VAL A 154 4.18 5.70 2.20
C VAL A 154 4.76 6.94 2.86
N HIS A 155 5.77 6.77 3.68
CA HIS A 155 6.55 7.82 4.29
C HIS A 155 7.97 7.80 3.75
N LEU A 156 8.42 8.88 3.13
CA LEU A 156 9.83 9.09 2.76
C LEU A 156 10.50 10.01 3.78
N HIS A 157 11.66 9.63 4.27
CA HIS A 157 12.38 10.33 5.32
C HIS A 157 13.58 11.08 4.75
N TYR A 158 13.66 12.38 5.01
CA TYR A 158 14.78 13.22 4.56
C TYR A 158 15.34 14.06 5.69
N ILE A 159 16.60 14.44 5.54
CA ILE A 159 17.24 15.48 6.34
C ILE A 159 17.21 16.78 5.53
N TYR A 160 16.45 17.73 5.98
CA TYR A 160 16.32 19.03 5.32
C TYR A 160 17.41 19.99 5.79
N THR A 161 18.10 20.63 4.85
CA THR A 161 19.22 21.54 5.15
C THR A 161 18.79 23.00 5.30
N GLY A 162 17.54 23.33 4.99
CA GLY A 162 16.98 24.67 5.11
C GLY A 162 16.25 24.89 6.44
N ASP A 163 15.56 26.03 6.53
CA ASP A 163 14.72 26.36 7.68
C ASP A 163 13.37 25.63 7.61
N VAL A 164 13.21 24.59 8.40
CA VAL A 164 11.97 23.76 8.45
C VAL A 164 10.72 24.56 8.84
N LYS A 165 10.87 25.72 9.51
CA LYS A 165 9.73 26.56 9.89
C LYS A 165 9.12 27.27 8.69
N LYS A 166 9.90 27.45 7.63
CA LYS A 166 9.48 28.07 6.36
C LYS A 166 8.97 27.04 5.34
N LEU A 167 9.10 25.75 5.64
CA LEU A 167 8.70 24.69 4.74
C LEU A 167 7.17 24.61 4.66
N SER A 168 6.62 24.57 3.44
CA SER A 168 5.19 24.29 3.24
C SER A 168 4.83 22.91 3.81
N ARG A 169 3.68 22.83 4.47
CA ARG A 169 3.16 21.55 5.00
C ARG A 169 2.41 20.74 3.97
N ILE A 170 2.05 21.34 2.86
CA ILE A 170 1.32 20.72 1.76
C ILE A 170 2.20 20.84 0.53
N TYR A 171 2.46 19.70 -0.09
CA TYR A 171 3.13 19.62 -1.38
C TYR A 171 2.09 19.50 -2.50
N ASP A 172 1.09 18.61 -2.31
CA ASP A 172 -0.02 18.38 -3.21
C ASP A 172 -1.24 17.94 -2.39
N ASP A 173 -2.42 17.78 -2.99
CA ASP A 173 -3.69 17.45 -2.33
C ASP A 173 -3.61 16.21 -1.41
N HIS A 174 -2.73 15.27 -1.74
CA HIS A 174 -2.55 14.02 -1.02
C HIS A 174 -1.11 13.74 -0.58
N ILE A 175 -0.25 14.75 -0.64
CA ILE A 175 1.16 14.65 -0.25
C ILE A 175 1.48 15.76 0.75
N GLU A 176 1.76 15.35 1.98
CA GLU A 176 2.08 16.27 3.08
C GLU A 176 3.57 16.25 3.41
N VAL A 177 4.08 17.42 3.84
CA VAL A 177 5.42 17.55 4.40
C VAL A 177 5.30 17.64 5.92
N LYS A 178 5.64 16.59 6.62
CA LYS A 178 5.62 16.57 8.09
C LYS A 178 6.94 17.03 8.65
N VAL A 179 6.88 17.98 9.57
CA VAL A 179 8.03 18.47 10.34
C VAL A 179 7.77 18.30 11.83
N PHE A 180 8.83 18.14 12.61
CA PHE A 180 8.76 17.69 14.01
C PHE A 180 9.38 18.72 14.94
N THR A 181 8.92 19.97 14.86
CA THR A 181 9.37 21.07 15.71
C THR A 181 8.61 21.14 17.03
N GLY A 182 9.20 21.76 18.04
CA GLY A 182 8.57 22.00 19.33
C GLY A 182 8.15 20.71 20.05
N LYS A 183 6.85 20.50 20.27
CA LYS A 183 6.31 19.31 20.94
C LYS A 183 5.93 18.18 20.00
N SER A 184 5.97 18.38 18.69
CA SER A 184 5.62 17.36 17.72
C SER A 184 6.65 16.21 17.69
N SER A 185 6.21 15.05 17.28
CA SER A 185 7.02 13.83 17.22
C SER A 185 6.49 12.91 16.14
N LEU A 186 7.37 12.09 15.61
CA LEU A 186 7.01 11.09 14.61
C LEU A 186 6.25 9.93 15.29
N ARG A 187 5.01 9.67 14.87
CA ARG A 187 4.29 8.44 15.22
C ARG A 187 4.65 7.35 14.25
N ARG A 188 5.01 6.21 14.77
CA ARG A 188 5.53 5.11 13.98
C ARG A 188 5.03 3.77 14.51
N LYS A 189 4.83 2.84 13.62
CA LYS A 189 4.70 1.41 13.88
C LYS A 189 5.36 0.70 12.72
N LEU A 190 6.41 -0.07 12.99
CA LEU A 190 7.01 -0.90 11.96
C LEU A 190 6.02 -2.02 11.64
N THR A 191 5.33 -1.88 10.55
CA THR A 191 4.44 -2.93 10.04
C THR A 191 5.30 -3.94 9.30
N LYS A 192 5.16 -5.20 9.67
CA LYS A 192 5.68 -6.28 8.84
C LYS A 192 4.95 -6.23 7.50
N CYS A 193 5.70 -6.06 6.42
CA CYS A 193 5.20 -6.23 5.05
C CYS A 193 5.25 -7.70 4.69
#